data_c209021d6b9a7038b23bd37499c62cc7
#
_entry.id   c209021d6b9a7038b23bd37499c62cc7
#
_cell.length_a   1.000
_cell.length_b   1.000
_cell.length_c   1.000
_cell.angle_alpha   90.00
_cell.angle_beta   90.00
_cell.angle_gamma   90.00
#
_symmetry.space_group_name_H-M   'P 1'
#
loop_
_entity.id
_entity.type
_entity.pdbx_description
1 polymer ?
#
loop_
_entity_poly.entity_id
_entity_poly.type
_entity_poly.pdbx_seq_one_letter_code
_entity_poly.pdbx_strand_id
1 'polypeptide(L)'
;MRPPRVPYEIVCQKVWASLCERMDPETHLVRKQWKKMMREIGTSRQAISVAVNSLKANGKIEVVDEKVRKGNRDWIVTYYRVKG
;
A
#
# COMPACT_ATOMS: atom_id res chain seq x y z
N MET A 1 -29.10 10.70 -4.73
CA MET A 1 -28.05 10.17 -5.61
C MET A 1 -26.82 9.79 -4.82
N ARG A 2 -26.37 8.57 -4.96
CA ARG A 2 -25.10 8.16 -4.36
C ARG A 2 -23.97 8.72 -5.22
N PRO A 3 -22.91 9.26 -4.61
CA PRO A 3 -21.75 9.67 -5.38
C PRO A 3 -21.18 8.44 -6.11
N PRO A 4 -20.69 8.61 -7.36
CA PRO A 4 -20.11 7.50 -8.09
C PRO A 4 -18.92 6.93 -7.32
N ARG A 5 -18.89 5.60 -7.18
CA ARG A 5 -17.73 4.93 -6.59
C ARG A 5 -16.56 5.08 -7.54
N VAL A 6 -15.38 5.29 -6.97
CA VAL A 6 -14.16 5.30 -7.77
C VAL A 6 -14.01 3.90 -8.37
N PRO A 7 -13.87 3.76 -9.70
CA PRO A 7 -13.70 2.46 -10.34
C PRO A 7 -12.48 1.73 -9.79
N TYR A 8 -12.60 0.41 -9.68
CA TYR A 8 -11.54 -0.45 -9.15
C TYR A 8 -10.19 -0.24 -9.86
N GLU A 9 -10.21 -0.13 -11.17
CA GLU A 9 -9.00 0.10 -11.96
C GLU A 9 -8.30 1.41 -11.58
N ILE A 10 -9.09 2.46 -11.37
CA ILE A 10 -8.55 3.76 -10.95
C ILE A 10 -7.97 3.67 -9.54
N VAL A 11 -8.62 2.94 -8.63
CA VAL A 11 -8.11 2.72 -7.29
C VAL A 11 -6.75 2.01 -7.35
N CYS A 12 -6.64 0.95 -8.16
CA CYS A 12 -5.38 0.23 -8.35
C CYS A 12 -4.28 1.15 -8.90
N GLN A 13 -4.59 1.97 -9.89
CA GLN A 13 -3.63 2.91 -10.46
C GLN A 13 -3.17 3.95 -9.45
N LYS A 14 -4.09 4.50 -8.68
CA LYS A 14 -3.77 5.49 -7.65
C LYS A 14 -2.95 4.88 -6.50
N VAL A 15 -3.29 3.69 -6.07
CA VAL A 15 -2.51 2.96 -5.06
C VAL A 15 -1.10 2.69 -5.57
N TRP A 16 -0.97 2.21 -6.80
CA TRP A 16 0.32 1.97 -7.43
C TRP A 16 1.16 3.25 -7.52
N ALA A 17 0.57 4.34 -8.01
CA ALA A 17 1.24 5.63 -8.11
C ALA A 17 1.69 6.15 -6.74
N SER A 18 0.84 6.02 -5.72
CA SER A 18 1.17 6.43 -4.35
C SER A 18 2.35 5.62 -3.79
N LEU A 19 2.36 4.31 -4.03
CA LEU A 19 3.46 3.45 -3.59
C LEU A 19 4.77 3.81 -4.29
N CYS A 20 4.73 4.02 -5.61
CA CYS A 20 5.92 4.40 -6.38
C CYS A 20 6.47 5.77 -5.95
N GLU A 21 5.59 6.71 -5.66
CA GLU A 21 5.99 8.05 -5.22
C GLU A 21 6.66 8.05 -3.85
N ARG A 22 6.22 7.16 -2.96
CA ARG A 22 6.68 7.11 -1.57
C ARG A 22 7.77 6.08 -1.32
N MET A 23 8.05 5.21 -2.28
CA MET A 23 9.07 4.18 -2.08
C MET A 23 10.45 4.79 -1.90
N ASP A 24 11.26 4.13 -1.07
CA ASP A 24 12.66 4.46 -0.94
C ASP A 24 13.38 4.12 -2.25
N PRO A 25 14.13 5.05 -2.86
CA PRO A 25 14.82 4.81 -4.13
C PRO A 25 15.88 3.73 -4.07
N GLU A 26 16.41 3.44 -2.89
CA GLU A 26 17.43 2.40 -2.73
C GLU A 26 16.85 1.03 -2.43
N THR A 27 15.88 0.96 -1.51
CA THR A 27 15.32 -0.31 -1.06
C THR A 27 14.03 -0.69 -1.76
N HIS A 28 13.36 0.26 -2.41
CA HIS A 28 12.03 0.13 -3.03
C HIS A 28 10.94 -0.25 -2.01
N LEU A 29 11.18 0.02 -0.74
CA LEU A 29 10.24 -0.26 0.33
C LEU A 29 9.34 0.94 0.62
N VAL A 30 8.07 0.65 0.86
CA VAL A 30 7.07 1.65 1.25
C VAL A 30 6.44 1.20 2.55
N ARG A 31 6.43 2.06 3.55
CA ARG A 31 5.76 1.76 4.81
C ARG A 31 4.25 1.73 4.60
N LYS A 32 3.59 0.75 5.19
CA LYS A 32 2.14 0.62 5.14
C LYS A 32 1.47 1.80 5.84
N GLN A 33 0.84 2.68 5.07
CA GLN A 33 0.18 3.88 5.58
C GLN A 33 -1.24 4.00 5.01
N TRP A 34 -2.11 3.09 5.43
CA TRP A 34 -3.46 2.99 4.90
C TRP A 34 -4.31 4.24 5.11
N LYS A 35 -4.17 4.88 6.27
CA LYS A 35 -4.93 6.09 6.57
C LYS A 35 -4.64 7.24 5.60
N LYS A 36 -3.37 7.43 5.26
CA LYS A 36 -2.98 8.44 4.28
C LYS A 36 -3.46 8.10 2.88
N MET A 37 -3.35 6.83 2.50
CA MET A 37 -3.83 6.36 1.19
C MET A 37 -5.34 6.54 1.05
N MET A 38 -6.12 6.21 2.08
CA MET A 38 -7.56 6.42 2.08
C MET A 38 -7.92 7.88 1.88
N ARG A 39 -7.19 8.78 2.52
CA ARG A 39 -7.41 10.22 2.40
C ARG A 39 -7.10 10.75 1.01
N GLU A 40 -5.95 10.38 0.48
CA GLU A 40 -5.47 10.86 -0.82
C GLU A 40 -6.28 10.32 -1.99
N ILE A 41 -6.64 9.06 -1.93
CA ILE A 41 -7.38 8.40 -3.00
C ILE A 41 -8.88 8.65 -2.86
N GLY A 42 -9.35 8.93 -1.65
CA GLY A 42 -10.76 9.15 -1.39
C GLY A 42 -11.60 7.89 -1.48
N THR A 43 -11.05 6.78 -1.01
CA THR A 43 -11.71 5.47 -1.05
C THR A 43 -11.68 4.78 0.32
N SER A 44 -12.39 3.66 0.43
CA SER A 44 -12.45 2.90 1.67
C SER A 44 -11.20 2.03 1.86
N ARG A 45 -10.96 1.65 3.11
CA ARG A 45 -9.88 0.70 3.46
C ARG A 45 -10.01 -0.61 2.70
N GLN A 46 -11.24 -1.10 2.56
CA GLN A 46 -11.50 -2.35 1.84
C GLN A 46 -11.10 -2.27 0.37
N ALA A 47 -11.40 -1.16 -0.29
CA ALA A 47 -11.01 -0.95 -1.68
C ALA A 47 -9.48 -0.93 -1.84
N ILE A 48 -8.76 -0.28 -0.91
CA ILE A 48 -7.31 -0.26 -0.91
C ILE A 48 -6.75 -1.67 -0.68
N SER A 49 -7.33 -2.42 0.25
CA SER A 49 -6.92 -3.80 0.53
C SER A 49 -7.05 -4.69 -0.71
N VAL A 50 -8.16 -4.60 -1.42
CA VAL A 50 -8.40 -5.35 -2.65
C VAL A 50 -7.39 -4.95 -3.72
N ALA A 51 -7.13 -3.65 -3.88
CA ALA A 51 -6.15 -3.14 -4.85
C ALA A 51 -4.74 -3.64 -4.54
N VAL A 52 -4.32 -3.59 -3.28
CA VAL A 52 -3.00 -4.09 -2.85
C VAL A 52 -2.88 -5.59 -3.12
N ASN A 53 -3.92 -6.37 -2.80
CA ASN A 53 -3.92 -7.80 -3.06
C ASN A 53 -3.82 -8.10 -4.56
N SER A 54 -4.47 -7.32 -5.40
CA SER A 54 -4.38 -7.45 -6.86
C SER A 54 -2.96 -7.17 -7.36
N LEU A 55 -2.34 -6.10 -6.90
CA LEU A 55 -0.95 -5.77 -7.26
C LEU A 55 0.01 -6.85 -6.79
N LYS A 56 -0.22 -7.40 -5.60
CA LYS A 56 0.57 -8.51 -5.07
C LYS A 56 0.43 -9.76 -5.93
N ALA A 57 -0.79 -10.11 -6.34
CA ALA A 57 -1.06 -11.25 -7.19
C ALA A 57 -0.41 -11.12 -8.57
N ASN A 58 -0.31 -9.90 -9.08
CA ASN A 58 0.34 -9.60 -10.36
C ASN A 58 1.88 -9.50 -10.25
N GLY A 59 2.43 -9.69 -9.06
CA GLY A 59 3.87 -9.62 -8.85
C GLY A 59 4.46 -8.22 -8.89
N LYS A 60 3.64 -7.18 -8.83
CA LYS A 60 4.10 -5.79 -8.84
C LYS A 60 4.60 -5.31 -7.49
N ILE A 61 4.06 -5.87 -6.42
CA ILE A 61 4.49 -5.58 -5.05
C ILE A 61 4.65 -6.86 -4.27
N GLU A 62 5.49 -6.78 -3.24
CA GLU A 62 5.73 -7.87 -2.31
C GLU A 62 5.56 -7.34 -0.88
N VAL A 63 4.95 -8.14 0.00
CA VAL A 63 4.82 -7.78 1.42
C VAL A 63 6.06 -8.27 2.16
N VAL A 64 6.71 -7.36 2.86
CA VAL A 64 7.92 -7.65 3.65
C VAL A 64 7.65 -7.29 5.11
N ASP A 65 7.76 -8.28 5.98
CA ASP A 65 7.65 -8.07 7.42
C ASP A 65 9.04 -7.97 8.03
N GLU A 66 9.29 -6.89 8.75
CA GLU A 66 10.57 -6.68 9.42
C GLU A 66 10.36 -6.65 10.93
N LYS A 67 11.16 -7.46 11.65
CA LYS A 67 11.17 -7.42 13.10
C LYS A 67 12.08 -6.29 13.57
N VAL A 68 11.48 -5.33 14.27
CA VAL A 68 12.21 -4.24 14.89
C VAL A 68 12.13 -4.40 16.40
N ARG A 69 13.27 -4.48 17.05
CA ARG A 69 13.34 -4.53 18.50
C ARG A 69 13.51 -3.13 19.05
N LYS A 70 12.53 -2.69 19.82
CA LYS A 70 12.57 -1.39 20.46
C LYS A 70 12.33 -1.56 21.96
N GLY A 71 13.38 -1.37 22.76
CA GLY A 71 13.33 -1.66 24.18
C GLY A 71 13.19 -3.16 24.43
N ASN A 72 12.24 -3.56 25.28
CA ASN A 72 11.97 -4.95 25.61
C ASN A 72 10.87 -5.59 24.76
N ARG A 73 10.42 -4.90 23.71
CA ARG A 73 9.33 -5.40 22.85
C ARG A 73 9.79 -5.56 21.42
N ASP A 74 9.36 -6.67 20.84
CA ASP A 74 9.52 -6.92 19.41
C ASP A 74 8.32 -6.41 18.66
N TRP A 75 8.56 -5.58 17.64
CA TRP A 75 7.53 -5.03 16.77
C TRP A 75 7.70 -5.60 15.38
N ILE A 76 6.57 -5.90 14.73
CA ILE A 76 6.59 -6.27 13.32
C ILE A 76 6.11 -5.06 12.52
N VAL A 77 6.99 -4.56 11.65
CA VAL A 77 6.64 -3.47 10.73
C VAL A 77 6.46 -4.05 9.34
N THR A 78 5.31 -3.78 8.75
CA THR A 78 4.98 -4.27 7.41
C THR A 78 5.34 -3.22 6.36
N TYR A 79 6.10 -3.63 5.37
CA TYR A 79 6.47 -2.81 4.22
C TYR A 79 5.97 -3.47 2.94
N TYR A 80 5.74 -2.64 1.93
CA TYR A 80 5.50 -3.11 0.57
C TYR A 80 6.74 -2.84 -0.26
N ARG A 81 7.27 -3.85 -0.93
CA ARG A 81 8.37 -3.70 -1.86
C ARG A 81 7.81 -3.55 -3.27
N VAL A 82 8.12 -2.45 -3.93
CA VAL A 82 7.69 -2.18 -5.30
C VAL A 82 8.65 -2.88 -6.25
N LYS A 83 8.12 -3.76 -7.10
CA LYS A 83 8.92 -4.59 -8.02
C LYS A 83 8.81 -4.16 -9.48
N GLY A 84 8.01 -3.29 -9.79
CA GLY A 84 7.80 -2.94 -11.17
C GLY A 84 8.33 -1.59 -11.56
#